data_4941e698b56e097165a402cd88810cae
#
_entry.id   4941e698b56e097165a402cd88810cae
#
_cell.length_a   1.000
_cell.length_b   1.000
_cell.length_c   1.000
_cell.angle_alpha   90.00
_cell.angle_beta   90.00
_cell.angle_gamma   90.00
#
_symmetry.space_group_name_H-M   'P 1'
#
loop_
_entity.id
_entity.type
_entity.pdbx_description
1 polymer ?
#
loop_
_entity_poly.entity_id
_entity_poly.type
_entity_poly.pdbx_seq_one_letter_code
_entity_poly.pdbx_strand_id
1 'polypeptide(L)'
;MKVLRVITSMNPKTGGPCQGIRNVNPFIKQLGTEVEVVCLDNAEEEYATKDDFIIHKIGKGKTSYQYQPLLYDWLIKNALKYDVVMVHGLWQHYNLMVYKAINSLKKSYKKVPKVVIMPHGMLDPYFQTAADRKWKAFRNEMVWYFIEKKCINNADALFYTCQEELQLASTTFEGYSPKKAINVSYGIQEPPVRKPEFDTAFYKKCPEVLHKEYWLFLSRIHEKKGVDLLIQAYNQLSIDNPALPDLVIAGPHESVYGQEMVKMAAENSKIHFSGMLQGDEKWGAFYNCEAYLLPSHQENFGIAIVEALACEKAVLITDKVNIYREIEDGGGGFVGADTFNGILGILKKWEALNKNEKTEMGKNAFSLYQKHFDVKSTAQRLNKVLKSLI
;
A
#
# COMPACT_ATOMS: atom_id res chain seq x y z
N MET A 1 5.89 15.46 -21.61
CA MET A 1 4.77 14.52 -21.54
C MET A 1 3.79 15.02 -20.50
N LYS A 2 2.48 14.90 -20.76
CA LYS A 2 1.45 15.30 -19.81
C LYS A 2 0.55 14.11 -19.45
N VAL A 3 0.38 13.84 -18.15
CA VAL A 3 -0.35 12.68 -17.63
C VAL A 3 -1.57 13.13 -16.82
N LEU A 4 -2.74 12.60 -17.14
CA LEU A 4 -3.93 12.72 -16.30
C LEU A 4 -4.06 11.47 -15.43
N ARG A 5 -4.10 11.64 -14.12
CA ARG A 5 -4.44 10.57 -13.18
C ARG A 5 -5.92 10.63 -12.81
N VAL A 6 -6.60 9.50 -12.89
CA VAL A 6 -8.03 9.35 -12.53
C VAL A 6 -8.13 8.50 -11.27
N ILE A 7 -8.71 9.03 -10.23
CA ILE A 7 -8.84 8.36 -8.91
C ILE A 7 -10.16 8.75 -8.24
N THR A 8 -10.63 7.92 -7.32
CA THR A 8 -11.85 8.20 -6.55
C THR A 8 -11.73 9.50 -5.75
N SER A 9 -10.67 9.64 -4.96
CA SER A 9 -10.47 10.76 -4.04
C SER A 9 -9.00 11.09 -3.85
N MET A 10 -8.71 12.37 -3.69
CA MET A 10 -7.41 12.87 -3.26
C MET A 10 -7.40 13.29 -1.78
N ASN A 11 -8.47 13.02 -1.03
CA ASN A 11 -8.47 13.23 0.41
C ASN A 11 -7.42 12.32 1.09
N PRO A 12 -6.48 12.87 1.89
CA PRO A 12 -5.42 12.08 2.55
C PRO A 12 -5.94 10.92 3.40
N LYS A 13 -7.17 11.02 3.91
CA LYS A 13 -7.82 9.97 4.72
C LYS A 13 -8.18 8.71 3.91
N THR A 14 -8.17 8.78 2.59
CA THR A 14 -8.57 7.65 1.72
C THR A 14 -7.47 6.62 1.49
N GLY A 15 -6.24 6.88 1.96
CA GLY A 15 -5.19 5.85 2.06
C GLY A 15 -4.15 5.83 0.94
N GLY A 16 -3.59 4.64 0.70
CA GLY A 16 -2.37 4.43 -0.08
C GLY A 16 -2.31 5.05 -1.48
N PRO A 17 -3.28 4.84 -2.38
CA PRO A 17 -3.15 5.34 -3.76
C PRO A 17 -3.02 6.85 -3.88
N CYS A 18 -3.78 7.64 -3.11
CA CYS A 18 -3.68 9.10 -3.14
C CYS A 18 -2.34 9.58 -2.57
N GLN A 19 -1.82 8.91 -1.54
CA GLN A 19 -0.50 9.21 -0.99
C GLN A 19 0.62 8.84 -1.98
N GLY A 20 0.49 7.71 -2.67
CA GLY A 20 1.45 7.32 -3.71
C GLY A 20 1.53 8.30 -4.87
N ILE A 21 0.40 8.90 -5.26
CA ILE A 21 0.39 9.98 -6.25
C ILE A 21 1.22 11.18 -5.72
N ARG A 22 0.98 11.61 -4.48
CA ARG A 22 1.72 12.71 -3.84
C ARG A 22 3.21 12.42 -3.70
N ASN A 23 3.55 11.21 -3.33
CA ASN A 23 4.94 10.82 -3.17
C ASN A 23 5.72 10.89 -4.48
N VAL A 24 5.15 10.41 -5.58
CA VAL A 24 5.88 10.27 -6.85
C VAL A 24 5.82 11.49 -7.75
N ASN A 25 4.76 12.31 -7.66
CA ASN A 25 4.55 13.43 -8.57
C ASN A 25 5.68 14.49 -8.56
N PRO A 26 6.24 14.94 -7.42
CA PRO A 26 7.34 15.91 -7.41
C PRO A 26 8.55 15.41 -8.21
N PHE A 27 8.88 14.13 -8.11
CA PHE A 27 10.02 13.53 -8.81
C PHE A 27 9.76 13.33 -10.31
N ILE A 28 8.54 12.93 -10.69
CA ILE A 28 8.16 12.84 -12.11
C ILE A 28 8.17 14.22 -12.76
N LYS A 29 7.74 15.26 -12.08
CA LYS A 29 7.77 16.64 -12.55
C LYS A 29 9.22 17.10 -12.83
N GLN A 30 10.18 16.77 -11.96
CA GLN A 30 11.61 17.03 -12.17
C GLN A 30 12.16 16.32 -13.43
N LEU A 31 11.55 15.20 -13.84
CA LEU A 31 11.88 14.46 -15.06
C LEU A 31 11.18 15.00 -16.32
N GLY A 32 10.53 16.18 -16.23
CA GLY A 32 9.88 16.86 -17.35
C GLY A 32 8.51 16.28 -17.71
N THR A 33 7.82 15.65 -16.77
CA THR A 33 6.46 15.16 -16.97
C THR A 33 5.48 15.93 -16.08
N GLU A 34 4.52 16.60 -16.72
CA GLU A 34 3.43 17.28 -16.03
C GLU A 34 2.35 16.27 -15.64
N VAL A 35 1.83 16.42 -14.42
CA VAL A 35 0.77 15.56 -13.89
C VAL A 35 -0.39 16.40 -13.40
N GLU A 36 -1.58 16.06 -13.85
CA GLU A 36 -2.83 16.56 -13.29
C GLU A 36 -3.67 15.37 -12.79
N VAL A 37 -4.55 15.63 -11.85
CA VAL A 37 -5.43 14.60 -11.27
C VAL A 37 -6.88 15.01 -11.49
N VAL A 38 -7.73 14.05 -11.87
CA VAL A 38 -9.18 14.19 -11.78
C VAL A 38 -9.73 13.22 -10.75
N CYS A 39 -10.56 13.71 -9.83
CA CYS A 39 -11.14 12.91 -8.76
C CYS A 39 -12.62 13.23 -8.53
N LEU A 40 -13.27 12.36 -7.75
CA LEU A 40 -14.71 12.46 -7.46
C LEU A 40 -14.97 13.10 -6.07
N ASP A 41 -14.11 14.00 -5.65
CA ASP A 41 -14.32 14.80 -4.46
C ASP A 41 -15.20 16.01 -4.76
N ASN A 42 -15.85 16.57 -3.75
CA ASN A 42 -16.61 17.80 -3.90
C ASN A 42 -15.67 18.98 -4.24
N ALA A 43 -16.15 19.88 -5.11
CA ALA A 43 -15.34 21.03 -5.54
C ALA A 43 -14.88 21.90 -4.36
N GLU A 44 -15.71 22.01 -3.33
CA GLU A 44 -15.48 22.82 -2.12
C GLU A 44 -14.66 22.10 -1.04
N GLU A 45 -14.35 20.81 -1.22
CA GLU A 45 -13.60 20.05 -0.22
C GLU A 45 -12.12 20.47 -0.22
N GLU A 46 -11.66 21.04 0.88
CA GLU A 46 -10.26 21.42 1.06
C GLU A 46 -9.49 20.29 1.75
N TYR A 47 -8.26 20.06 1.31
CA TYR A 47 -7.34 19.12 1.94
C TYR A 47 -6.30 19.86 2.76
N ALA A 48 -5.89 19.28 3.87
CA ALA A 48 -4.79 19.82 4.69
C ALA A 48 -3.41 19.75 3.99
N THR A 49 -3.33 19.12 2.81
CA THR A 49 -2.11 18.97 2.02
C THR A 49 -1.98 20.09 0.98
N LYS A 50 -0.77 20.68 0.87
CA LYS A 50 -0.42 21.58 -0.23
C LYS A 50 0.10 20.76 -1.39
N ASP A 51 -0.77 20.46 -2.37
CA ASP A 51 -0.40 19.77 -3.59
C ASP A 51 0.18 20.79 -4.62
N ASP A 52 1.30 20.47 -5.27
CA ASP A 52 1.96 21.30 -6.29
C ASP A 52 1.51 20.97 -7.73
N PHE A 53 0.38 20.30 -7.86
CA PHE A 53 -0.24 19.89 -9.11
C PHE A 53 -1.75 20.15 -9.10
N ILE A 54 -2.33 20.26 -10.29
CA ILE A 54 -3.76 20.58 -10.45
C ILE A 54 -4.60 19.35 -10.12
N ILE A 55 -5.63 19.54 -9.27
CA ILE A 55 -6.65 18.56 -8.95
C ILE A 55 -8.01 19.06 -9.43
N HIS A 56 -8.58 18.35 -10.40
CA HIS A 56 -9.92 18.60 -10.94
C HIS A 56 -10.95 17.78 -10.14
N LYS A 57 -11.75 18.43 -9.33
CA LYS A 57 -12.81 17.81 -8.53
C LYS A 57 -14.12 17.86 -9.27
N ILE A 58 -14.66 16.70 -9.68
CA ILE A 58 -15.85 16.60 -10.54
C ILE A 58 -17.16 16.53 -9.74
N GLY A 59 -17.04 16.36 -8.43
CA GLY A 59 -18.16 16.12 -7.53
C GLY A 59 -18.29 14.67 -7.11
N LYS A 60 -18.88 14.45 -5.93
CA LYS A 60 -18.95 13.16 -5.26
C LYS A 60 -19.72 12.12 -6.09
N GLY A 61 -19.12 10.97 -6.26
CA GLY A 61 -19.78 9.82 -6.88
C GLY A 61 -20.88 9.24 -5.99
N LYS A 62 -21.92 8.67 -6.61
CA LYS A 62 -23.04 8.02 -5.91
C LYS A 62 -22.74 6.53 -5.73
N THR A 63 -23.18 5.96 -4.62
CA THR A 63 -23.03 4.55 -4.23
C THR A 63 -21.57 4.09 -4.09
N SER A 64 -21.35 2.84 -3.72
CA SER A 64 -20.02 2.22 -3.67
C SER A 64 -19.38 2.09 -5.06
N TYR A 65 -20.17 2.13 -6.14
CA TYR A 65 -19.68 2.13 -7.52
C TYR A 65 -19.16 3.51 -7.97
N GLN A 66 -19.34 4.57 -7.15
CA GLN A 66 -18.89 5.91 -7.43
C GLN A 66 -19.46 6.46 -8.77
N TYR A 67 -20.77 6.27 -8.98
CA TYR A 67 -21.43 6.72 -10.19
C TYR A 67 -21.36 8.24 -10.33
N GLN A 68 -20.69 8.73 -11.38
CA GLN A 68 -20.50 10.15 -11.67
C GLN A 68 -20.56 10.38 -13.20
N PRO A 69 -21.73 10.71 -13.75
CA PRO A 69 -21.89 10.86 -15.21
C PRO A 69 -21.14 12.05 -15.79
N LEU A 70 -20.97 13.14 -15.04
CA LEU A 70 -20.27 14.34 -15.50
C LEU A 70 -18.80 14.06 -15.88
N LEU A 71 -18.21 12.99 -15.36
CA LEU A 71 -16.83 12.62 -15.69
C LEU A 71 -16.65 12.27 -17.16
N TYR A 72 -17.66 11.65 -17.81
CA TYR A 72 -17.59 11.35 -19.25
C TYR A 72 -17.45 12.62 -20.09
N ASP A 73 -18.33 13.60 -19.86
CA ASP A 73 -18.31 14.86 -20.61
C ASP A 73 -17.03 15.66 -20.34
N TRP A 74 -16.56 15.63 -19.09
CA TRP A 74 -15.32 16.26 -18.74
C TRP A 74 -14.13 15.61 -19.49
N LEU A 75 -14.08 14.28 -19.55
CA LEU A 75 -13.06 13.53 -20.29
C LEU A 75 -13.11 13.82 -21.80
N ILE A 76 -14.29 13.86 -22.42
CA ILE A 76 -14.44 14.22 -23.84
C ILE A 76 -13.83 15.59 -24.12
N LYS A 77 -14.06 16.57 -23.24
CA LYS A 77 -13.56 17.95 -23.41
C LYS A 77 -12.07 18.11 -23.12
N ASN A 78 -11.49 17.27 -22.28
CA ASN A 78 -10.17 17.52 -21.72
C ASN A 78 -9.13 16.43 -22.05
N ALA A 79 -9.52 15.18 -22.32
CA ALA A 79 -8.58 14.07 -22.42
C ALA A 79 -7.50 14.28 -23.51
N LEU A 80 -7.82 14.93 -24.62
CA LEU A 80 -6.86 15.21 -25.70
C LEU A 80 -5.71 16.17 -25.31
N LYS A 81 -5.80 16.82 -24.14
CA LYS A 81 -4.71 17.67 -23.60
C LYS A 81 -3.56 16.83 -23.01
N TYR A 82 -3.76 15.51 -22.84
CA TYR A 82 -2.83 14.61 -22.16
C TYR A 82 -2.31 13.55 -23.13
N ASP A 83 -1.08 13.09 -22.88
CA ASP A 83 -0.47 11.98 -23.63
C ASP A 83 -0.90 10.63 -23.05
N VAL A 84 -1.13 10.58 -21.71
CA VAL A 84 -1.53 9.38 -20.99
C VAL A 84 -2.67 9.69 -20.02
N VAL A 85 -3.65 8.80 -19.94
CA VAL A 85 -4.68 8.75 -18.88
C VAL A 85 -4.39 7.52 -18.03
N MET A 86 -4.03 7.73 -16.74
CA MET A 86 -3.71 6.67 -15.79
C MET A 86 -4.83 6.54 -14.76
N VAL A 87 -5.48 5.39 -14.73
CA VAL A 87 -6.60 5.08 -13.84
C VAL A 87 -6.11 4.32 -12.62
N HIS A 88 -6.50 4.76 -11.42
CA HIS A 88 -6.12 4.15 -10.15
C HIS A 88 -7.28 3.39 -9.52
N GLY A 89 -7.15 2.08 -9.40
CA GLY A 89 -8.15 1.18 -8.84
C GLY A 89 -9.14 0.62 -9.87
N LEU A 90 -9.97 -0.30 -9.40
CA LEU A 90 -10.98 -1.04 -10.18
C LEU A 90 -12.36 -0.98 -9.52
N TRP A 91 -13.35 -1.59 -10.16
CA TRP A 91 -14.72 -1.78 -9.64
C TRP A 91 -15.52 -0.51 -9.47
N GLN A 92 -15.15 0.57 -10.17
CA GLN A 92 -15.79 1.88 -10.05
C GLN A 92 -16.13 2.48 -11.42
N HIS A 93 -17.15 3.34 -11.44
CA HIS A 93 -17.73 3.92 -12.65
C HIS A 93 -16.71 4.63 -13.55
N TYR A 94 -15.69 5.24 -12.98
CA TYR A 94 -14.70 5.99 -13.77
C TYR A 94 -13.88 5.12 -14.73
N ASN A 95 -13.65 3.83 -14.44
CA ASN A 95 -13.01 2.92 -15.39
C ASN A 95 -13.81 2.83 -16.69
N LEU A 96 -15.13 2.61 -16.57
CA LEU A 96 -16.03 2.57 -17.71
C LEU A 96 -16.10 3.93 -18.44
N MET A 97 -16.06 5.04 -17.70
CA MET A 97 -16.11 6.38 -18.31
C MET A 97 -14.86 6.70 -19.11
N VAL A 98 -13.66 6.37 -18.58
CA VAL A 98 -12.41 6.50 -19.32
C VAL A 98 -12.43 5.62 -20.57
N TYR A 99 -12.80 4.34 -20.44
CA TYR A 99 -12.91 3.42 -21.58
C TYR A 99 -13.85 3.99 -22.68
N LYS A 100 -15.06 4.44 -22.31
CA LYS A 100 -16.04 4.99 -23.25
C LYS A 100 -15.56 6.29 -23.89
N ALA A 101 -15.01 7.23 -23.11
CA ALA A 101 -14.54 8.51 -23.61
C ALA A 101 -13.39 8.35 -24.61
N ILE A 102 -12.37 7.53 -24.27
CA ILE A 102 -11.25 7.29 -25.18
C ILE A 102 -11.70 6.58 -26.45
N ASN A 103 -12.60 5.60 -26.38
CA ASN A 103 -13.13 4.94 -27.57
C ASN A 103 -14.01 5.88 -28.43
N SER A 104 -14.71 6.82 -27.84
CA SER A 104 -15.45 7.86 -28.57
C SER A 104 -14.46 8.78 -29.31
N LEU A 105 -13.43 9.26 -28.62
CA LEU A 105 -12.40 10.13 -29.21
C LEU A 105 -11.63 9.45 -30.35
N LYS A 106 -11.36 8.14 -30.26
CA LYS A 106 -10.70 7.36 -31.33
C LYS A 106 -11.48 7.37 -32.66
N LYS A 107 -12.79 7.58 -32.64
CA LYS A 107 -13.61 7.66 -33.86
C LYS A 107 -13.36 8.96 -34.62
N SER A 108 -13.00 10.03 -33.94
CA SER A 108 -12.86 11.37 -34.51
C SER A 108 -11.41 11.86 -34.61
N TYR A 109 -10.48 11.25 -33.86
CA TYR A 109 -9.10 11.72 -33.75
C TYR A 109 -8.11 10.56 -33.98
N LYS A 110 -7.11 10.82 -34.83
CA LYS A 110 -6.02 9.84 -35.12
C LYS A 110 -5.11 9.61 -33.93
N LYS A 111 -4.89 10.63 -33.09
CA LYS A 111 -4.07 10.57 -31.88
C LYS A 111 -4.95 10.83 -30.66
N VAL A 112 -4.98 9.87 -29.76
CA VAL A 112 -5.68 9.95 -28.46
C VAL A 112 -4.72 9.52 -27.34
N PRO A 113 -4.94 9.93 -26.09
CA PRO A 113 -4.08 9.52 -24.99
C PRO A 113 -4.04 8.00 -24.82
N LYS A 114 -2.88 7.48 -24.41
CA LYS A 114 -2.72 6.10 -23.97
C LYS A 114 -3.45 5.88 -22.65
N VAL A 115 -4.08 4.73 -22.47
CA VAL A 115 -4.75 4.37 -21.23
C VAL A 115 -3.91 3.37 -20.44
N VAL A 116 -3.64 3.70 -19.21
CA VAL A 116 -2.96 2.83 -18.25
C VAL A 116 -3.87 2.61 -17.06
N ILE A 117 -3.96 1.38 -16.55
CA ILE A 117 -4.72 1.07 -15.33
C ILE A 117 -3.76 0.52 -14.28
N MET A 118 -3.88 0.98 -13.05
CA MET A 118 -3.12 0.52 -11.89
C MET A 118 -4.08 -0.06 -10.85
N PRO A 119 -4.18 -1.40 -10.73
CA PRO A 119 -5.18 -2.08 -9.92
C PRO A 119 -5.03 -1.91 -8.40
N HIS A 120 -3.83 -1.66 -7.91
CA HIS A 120 -3.52 -1.54 -6.46
C HIS A 120 -3.98 -2.74 -5.64
N GLY A 121 -3.65 -3.96 -6.09
CA GLY A 121 -4.00 -5.21 -5.42
C GLY A 121 -5.45 -5.67 -5.61
N MET A 122 -6.27 -4.93 -6.34
CA MET A 122 -7.69 -5.26 -6.48
C MET A 122 -7.98 -6.50 -7.36
N LEU A 123 -6.96 -7.01 -8.05
CA LEU A 123 -7.00 -8.29 -8.78
C LEU A 123 -6.38 -9.46 -8.00
N ASP A 124 -6.15 -9.32 -6.71
CA ASP A 124 -5.65 -10.40 -5.86
C ASP A 124 -6.75 -11.48 -5.66
N PRO A 125 -6.44 -12.78 -5.86
CA PRO A 125 -7.38 -13.89 -5.66
C PRO A 125 -8.03 -13.93 -4.29
N TYR A 126 -7.35 -13.44 -3.26
CA TYR A 126 -7.91 -13.32 -1.90
C TYR A 126 -9.30 -12.68 -1.90
N PHE A 127 -9.52 -11.64 -2.70
CA PHE A 127 -10.81 -10.94 -2.73
C PHE A 127 -11.95 -11.75 -3.34
N GLN A 128 -11.65 -12.85 -4.04
CA GLN A 128 -12.62 -13.78 -4.61
C GLN A 128 -12.81 -15.03 -3.74
N THR A 129 -11.81 -15.43 -2.95
CA THR A 129 -11.81 -16.69 -2.21
C THR A 129 -12.11 -16.54 -0.72
N ALA A 130 -11.92 -15.35 -0.14
CA ALA A 130 -12.14 -15.13 1.29
C ALA A 130 -13.60 -15.37 1.71
N ALA A 131 -13.79 -16.15 2.77
CA ALA A 131 -15.10 -16.67 3.18
C ALA A 131 -16.12 -15.57 3.55
N ASP A 132 -15.65 -14.46 4.12
CA ASP A 132 -16.43 -13.29 4.52
C ASP A 132 -16.87 -12.41 3.33
N ARG A 133 -16.40 -12.71 2.09
CA ARG A 133 -16.55 -11.87 0.91
C ARG A 133 -17.41 -12.45 -0.21
N LYS A 134 -18.08 -13.57 -0.01
CA LYS A 134 -18.82 -14.29 -1.07
C LYS A 134 -19.73 -13.43 -1.94
N TRP A 135 -20.53 -12.53 -1.33
CA TRP A 135 -21.40 -11.60 -2.06
C TRP A 135 -20.63 -10.54 -2.83
N LYS A 136 -19.51 -10.06 -2.27
CA LYS A 136 -18.63 -9.11 -2.93
C LYS A 136 -17.88 -9.78 -4.09
N ALA A 137 -17.45 -11.01 -3.91
CA ALA A 137 -16.83 -11.83 -4.95
C ALA A 137 -17.77 -12.06 -6.12
N PHE A 138 -19.03 -12.50 -5.88
CA PHE A 138 -20.04 -12.63 -6.91
C PHE A 138 -20.31 -11.32 -7.67
N ARG A 139 -20.46 -10.22 -6.95
CA ARG A 139 -20.62 -8.90 -7.56
C ARG A 139 -19.41 -8.55 -8.43
N ASN A 140 -18.19 -8.78 -7.96
CA ASN A 140 -16.97 -8.50 -8.72
C ASN A 140 -16.91 -9.35 -9.99
N GLU A 141 -17.32 -10.63 -9.94
CA GLU A 141 -17.41 -11.50 -11.10
C GLU A 141 -18.36 -10.94 -12.17
N MET A 142 -19.54 -10.46 -11.76
CA MET A 142 -20.50 -9.82 -12.67
C MET A 142 -19.94 -8.53 -13.27
N VAL A 143 -19.32 -7.67 -12.43
CA VAL A 143 -18.71 -6.41 -12.91
C VAL A 143 -17.52 -6.71 -13.83
N TRP A 144 -16.75 -7.75 -13.54
CA TRP A 144 -15.66 -8.22 -14.40
C TRP A 144 -16.19 -8.59 -15.78
N TYR A 145 -17.14 -9.48 -15.85
CA TYR A 145 -17.66 -10.00 -17.11
C TYR A 145 -18.25 -8.91 -18.02
N PHE A 146 -19.03 -8.01 -17.44
CA PHE A 146 -19.74 -6.99 -18.20
C PHE A 146 -18.94 -5.70 -18.45
N ILE A 147 -18.01 -5.33 -17.58
CA ILE A 147 -17.37 -4.02 -17.57
C ILE A 147 -15.84 -4.13 -17.53
N GLU A 148 -15.25 -4.60 -16.42
CA GLU A 148 -13.82 -4.44 -16.15
C GLU A 148 -12.94 -5.21 -17.12
N LYS A 149 -13.34 -6.41 -17.53
CA LYS A 149 -12.63 -7.20 -18.55
C LYS A 149 -12.39 -6.39 -19.83
N LYS A 150 -13.39 -5.63 -20.27
CA LYS A 150 -13.26 -4.77 -21.47
C LYS A 150 -12.31 -3.60 -21.19
N CYS A 151 -12.43 -2.94 -20.03
CA CYS A 151 -11.56 -1.83 -19.66
C CYS A 151 -10.10 -2.27 -19.60
N ILE A 152 -9.82 -3.37 -18.90
CA ILE A 152 -8.49 -3.93 -18.68
C ILE A 152 -7.85 -4.41 -19.98
N ASN A 153 -8.54 -5.25 -20.75
CA ASN A 153 -7.96 -5.85 -21.96
C ASN A 153 -7.79 -4.83 -23.12
N ASN A 154 -8.49 -3.71 -23.09
CA ASN A 154 -8.31 -2.63 -24.07
C ASN A 154 -7.35 -1.52 -23.63
N ALA A 155 -6.97 -1.46 -22.36
CA ALA A 155 -5.94 -0.55 -21.90
C ALA A 155 -4.61 -0.80 -22.63
N ASP A 156 -3.80 0.26 -22.80
CA ASP A 156 -2.49 0.14 -23.45
C ASP A 156 -1.48 -0.58 -22.54
N ALA A 157 -1.62 -0.45 -21.22
CA ALA A 157 -0.86 -1.21 -20.24
C ALA A 157 -1.59 -1.29 -18.87
N LEU A 158 -1.27 -2.32 -18.10
CA LEU A 158 -1.53 -2.40 -16.68
C LEU A 158 -0.22 -2.23 -15.92
N PHE A 159 -0.27 -1.41 -14.85
CA PHE A 159 0.87 -1.17 -13.98
C PHE A 159 0.63 -1.79 -12.61
N TYR A 160 1.63 -2.50 -12.11
CA TYR A 160 1.61 -3.22 -10.84
C TYR A 160 2.66 -2.66 -9.89
N THR A 161 2.41 -2.79 -8.61
CA THR A 161 3.27 -2.25 -7.54
C THR A 161 4.40 -3.20 -7.18
N CYS A 162 4.23 -4.51 -7.45
CA CYS A 162 5.24 -5.53 -7.20
C CYS A 162 5.07 -6.71 -8.17
N GLN A 163 6.02 -7.63 -8.17
CA GLN A 163 6.00 -8.78 -9.08
C GLN A 163 4.90 -9.79 -8.72
N GLU A 164 4.67 -10.01 -7.45
CA GLU A 164 3.63 -10.93 -6.97
C GLU A 164 2.23 -10.43 -7.35
N GLU A 165 1.94 -9.12 -7.19
CA GLU A 165 0.66 -8.53 -7.64
C GLU A 165 0.40 -8.80 -9.12
N LEU A 166 1.44 -8.66 -9.96
CA LEU A 166 1.34 -8.92 -11.40
C LEU A 166 1.02 -10.39 -11.68
N GLN A 167 1.67 -11.32 -10.98
CA GLN A 167 1.45 -12.76 -11.16
C GLN A 167 0.05 -13.16 -10.69
N LEU A 168 -0.34 -12.76 -9.48
CA LEU A 168 -1.64 -13.07 -8.90
C LEU A 168 -2.79 -12.53 -9.75
N ALA A 169 -2.67 -11.31 -10.30
CA ALA A 169 -3.71 -10.73 -11.15
C ALA A 169 -4.07 -11.59 -12.35
N SER A 170 -3.14 -12.38 -12.88
CA SER A 170 -3.37 -13.26 -14.03
C SER A 170 -4.22 -14.50 -13.71
N THR A 171 -4.37 -14.82 -12.42
CA THR A 171 -5.05 -16.05 -11.96
C THR A 171 -6.46 -15.79 -11.41
N THR A 172 -6.87 -14.53 -11.26
CA THR A 172 -8.08 -14.18 -10.52
C THR A 172 -9.36 -14.31 -11.34
N PHE A 173 -9.31 -13.87 -12.60
CA PHE A 173 -10.52 -13.80 -13.43
C PHE A 173 -10.30 -14.43 -14.81
N GLU A 174 -11.29 -15.18 -15.28
CA GLU A 174 -11.26 -15.77 -16.61
C GLU A 174 -11.24 -14.69 -17.71
N GLY A 175 -10.38 -14.92 -18.71
CA GLY A 175 -10.24 -14.03 -19.85
C GLY A 175 -9.53 -12.71 -19.53
N TYR A 176 -8.75 -12.67 -18.44
CA TYR A 176 -7.74 -11.64 -18.23
C TYR A 176 -6.64 -11.75 -19.30
N SER A 177 -6.51 -10.73 -20.13
CA SER A 177 -5.57 -10.72 -21.27
C SER A 177 -5.16 -9.27 -21.61
N PRO A 178 -4.44 -8.58 -20.72
CA PRO A 178 -3.99 -7.23 -20.97
C PRO A 178 -2.94 -7.18 -22.09
N LYS A 179 -2.89 -6.07 -22.83
CA LYS A 179 -1.87 -5.87 -23.88
C LYS A 179 -0.44 -5.86 -23.34
N LYS A 180 -0.26 -5.25 -22.17
CA LYS A 180 1.01 -5.17 -21.45
C LYS A 180 0.73 -5.20 -19.95
N ALA A 181 1.48 -5.99 -19.20
CA ALA A 181 1.47 -6.05 -17.75
C ALA A 181 2.89 -5.73 -17.25
N ILE A 182 3.07 -4.66 -16.49
CA ILE A 182 4.39 -4.12 -16.16
C ILE A 182 4.47 -3.82 -14.67
N ASN A 183 5.45 -4.40 -13.98
CA ASN A 183 5.79 -3.99 -12.62
C ASN A 183 6.57 -2.66 -12.68
N VAL A 184 5.94 -1.60 -12.20
CA VAL A 184 6.55 -0.26 -12.10
C VAL A 184 7.07 0.06 -10.71
N SER A 185 6.83 -0.85 -9.74
CA SER A 185 7.08 -0.67 -8.30
C SER A 185 6.20 0.42 -7.69
N TYR A 186 6.41 0.69 -6.41
CA TYR A 186 5.68 1.74 -5.67
C TYR A 186 6.68 2.48 -4.77
N GLY A 187 6.88 3.76 -5.07
CA GLY A 187 7.89 4.55 -4.39
C GLY A 187 7.42 5.11 -3.06
N ILE A 188 8.23 4.92 -2.04
CA ILE A 188 8.06 5.51 -0.71
C ILE A 188 9.16 6.54 -0.49
N GLN A 189 8.80 7.70 0.04
CA GLN A 189 9.76 8.74 0.39
C GLN A 189 10.71 8.26 1.49
N GLU A 190 11.92 8.73 1.43
CA GLU A 190 12.89 8.55 2.51
C GLU A 190 12.31 9.12 3.82
N PRO A 191 12.47 8.39 4.95
CA PRO A 191 12.03 8.90 6.23
C PRO A 191 12.73 10.22 6.56
N PRO A 192 12.09 11.12 7.33
CA PRO A 192 12.76 12.33 7.75
C PRO A 192 13.96 11.99 8.63
N VAL A 193 15.04 12.78 8.52
CA VAL A 193 16.23 12.60 9.36
C VAL A 193 15.83 12.54 10.83
N ARG A 194 16.36 11.52 11.53
CA ARG A 194 16.04 11.30 12.95
C ARG A 194 16.32 12.54 13.78
N LYS A 195 15.39 12.89 14.66
CA LYS A 195 15.45 14.03 15.58
C LYS A 195 15.03 13.58 16.98
N PRO A 196 15.57 14.19 18.05
CA PRO A 196 15.19 13.86 19.43
C PRO A 196 13.68 14.03 19.72
N GLU A 197 13.03 14.96 19.00
CA GLU A 197 11.59 15.20 19.13
C GLU A 197 10.76 13.98 18.76
N PHE A 198 11.22 13.13 17.83
CA PHE A 198 10.56 11.89 17.45
C PHE A 198 10.51 10.92 18.61
N ASP A 199 11.64 10.74 19.30
CA ASP A 199 11.75 9.86 20.46
C ASP A 199 10.84 10.38 21.59
N THR A 200 10.88 11.67 21.87
CA THR A 200 10.03 12.34 22.88
C THR A 200 8.54 12.16 22.56
N ALA A 201 8.13 12.36 21.31
CA ALA A 201 6.74 12.21 20.88
C ALA A 201 6.25 10.77 21.03
N PHE A 202 7.06 9.81 20.63
CA PHE A 202 6.72 8.39 20.75
C PHE A 202 6.63 7.93 22.21
N TYR A 203 7.65 8.21 23.03
CA TYR A 203 7.65 7.78 24.44
C TYR A 203 6.60 8.50 25.30
N LYS A 204 6.14 9.68 24.89
CA LYS A 204 4.95 10.29 25.51
C LYS A 204 3.68 9.50 25.21
N LYS A 205 3.61 8.83 24.07
CA LYS A 205 2.46 8.03 23.62
C LYS A 205 2.51 6.61 24.17
N CYS A 206 3.70 6.04 24.35
CA CYS A 206 3.92 4.70 24.85
C CYS A 206 5.06 4.72 25.91
N PRO A 207 4.81 5.25 27.11
CA PRO A 207 5.83 5.41 28.15
C PRO A 207 6.33 4.07 28.71
N GLU A 208 5.56 3.00 28.54
CA GLU A 208 5.85 1.66 29.05
C GLU A 208 7.15 1.07 28.46
N VAL A 209 7.53 1.52 27.25
CA VAL A 209 8.75 1.04 26.56
C VAL A 209 9.91 2.03 26.63
N LEU A 210 9.80 3.07 27.45
CA LEU A 210 10.93 4.00 27.68
C LEU A 210 12.13 3.24 28.24
N HIS A 211 13.28 3.34 27.56
CA HIS A 211 14.54 2.63 27.88
C HIS A 211 14.47 1.10 27.77
N LYS A 212 13.48 0.56 27.03
CA LYS A 212 13.39 -0.86 26.73
C LYS A 212 13.55 -1.14 25.24
N GLU A 213 14.05 -2.33 24.90
CA GLU A 213 13.95 -2.87 23.55
C GLU A 213 12.51 -3.32 23.29
N TYR A 214 12.03 -3.10 22.08
CA TYR A 214 10.69 -3.55 21.68
C TYR A 214 10.60 -3.90 20.20
N TRP A 215 9.65 -4.77 19.88
CA TRP A 215 9.21 -5.07 18.53
C TRP A 215 7.97 -4.25 18.21
N LEU A 216 7.82 -3.80 16.97
CA LEU A 216 6.77 -2.90 16.55
C LEU A 216 5.83 -3.55 15.54
N PHE A 217 4.55 -3.64 15.87
CA PHE A 217 3.47 -3.74 14.89
C PHE A 217 2.86 -2.34 14.70
N LEU A 218 2.76 -1.86 13.45
CA LEU A 218 2.14 -0.58 13.15
C LEU A 218 1.25 -0.70 11.91
N SER A 219 -0.06 -0.83 12.12
CA SER A 219 -1.08 -0.93 11.09
C SER A 219 -2.46 -0.71 11.67
N ARG A 220 -3.50 -0.69 10.82
CA ARG A 220 -4.87 -0.82 11.34
C ARG A 220 -5.03 -2.16 12.05
N ILE A 221 -5.63 -2.16 13.22
CA ILE A 221 -5.97 -3.40 13.93
C ILE A 221 -7.25 -3.95 13.30
N HIS A 222 -7.07 -4.98 12.47
CA HIS A 222 -8.11 -5.59 11.66
C HIS A 222 -7.72 -7.05 11.40
N GLU A 223 -8.68 -7.96 11.31
CA GLU A 223 -8.47 -9.40 11.08
C GLU A 223 -7.44 -9.68 9.99
N LYS A 224 -7.54 -8.99 8.83
CA LYS A 224 -6.57 -9.09 7.73
C LYS A 224 -5.09 -8.91 8.12
N LYS A 225 -4.82 -8.28 9.26
CA LYS A 225 -3.45 -7.93 9.67
C LYS A 225 -2.82 -8.95 10.60
N GLY A 226 -3.58 -9.99 10.99
CA GLY A 226 -3.06 -11.11 11.76
C GLY A 226 -2.55 -10.74 13.15
N VAL A 227 -3.15 -9.71 13.77
CA VAL A 227 -2.75 -9.27 15.12
C VAL A 227 -2.98 -10.37 16.14
N ASP A 228 -4.03 -11.16 15.97
CA ASP A 228 -4.34 -12.34 16.77
C ASP A 228 -3.23 -13.39 16.70
N LEU A 229 -2.74 -13.73 15.51
CA LEU A 229 -1.60 -14.63 15.33
C LEU A 229 -0.33 -14.09 16.00
N LEU A 230 -0.09 -12.79 15.89
CA LEU A 230 1.05 -12.15 16.52
C LEU A 230 1.01 -12.25 18.04
N ILE A 231 -0.13 -11.90 18.65
CA ILE A 231 -0.31 -11.95 20.10
C ILE A 231 -0.15 -13.39 20.59
N GLN A 232 -0.77 -14.37 19.92
CA GLN A 232 -0.66 -15.78 20.30
C GLN A 232 0.79 -16.27 20.22
N ALA A 233 1.49 -15.99 19.12
CA ALA A 233 2.88 -16.41 18.93
C ALA A 233 3.84 -15.72 19.92
N TYR A 234 3.63 -14.43 20.17
CA TYR A 234 4.41 -13.69 21.15
C TYR A 234 4.16 -14.19 22.59
N ASN A 235 2.92 -14.45 22.97
CA ASN A 235 2.59 -15.02 24.29
C ASN A 235 3.29 -16.39 24.49
N GLN A 236 3.23 -17.26 23.48
CA GLN A 236 3.93 -18.56 23.57
C GLN A 236 5.45 -18.38 23.73
N LEU A 237 6.04 -17.47 22.97
CA LEU A 237 7.47 -17.23 23.03
C LEU A 237 7.88 -16.57 24.35
N SER A 238 7.04 -15.72 24.95
CA SER A 238 7.29 -15.07 26.25
C SER A 238 7.36 -16.06 27.41
N ILE A 239 6.63 -17.18 27.30
CA ILE A 239 6.70 -18.27 28.30
C ILE A 239 8.09 -18.93 28.25
N ASP A 240 8.58 -19.17 27.02
CA ASP A 240 9.87 -19.83 26.81
C ASP A 240 11.06 -18.89 27.14
N ASN A 241 10.87 -17.56 26.93
CA ASN A 241 11.90 -16.53 27.16
C ASN A 241 11.33 -15.27 27.85
N PRO A 242 11.42 -15.17 29.19
CA PRO A 242 10.97 -13.98 29.92
C PRO A 242 11.79 -12.70 29.63
N ALA A 243 12.96 -12.81 29.01
CA ALA A 243 13.81 -11.67 28.66
C ALA A 243 13.47 -11.05 27.29
N LEU A 244 12.43 -11.52 26.60
CA LEU A 244 12.00 -11.00 25.30
C LEU A 244 11.82 -9.48 25.34
N PRO A 245 12.18 -8.75 24.25
CA PRO A 245 11.78 -7.35 24.06
C PRO A 245 10.26 -7.17 24.15
N ASP A 246 9.80 -6.02 24.62
CA ASP A 246 8.36 -5.72 24.68
C ASP A 246 7.73 -5.68 23.28
N LEU A 247 6.42 -5.87 23.16
CA LEU A 247 5.69 -5.77 21.89
C LEU A 247 4.79 -4.53 21.91
N VAL A 248 5.03 -3.60 21.00
CA VAL A 248 4.16 -2.43 20.78
C VAL A 248 3.24 -2.70 19.61
N ILE A 249 1.93 -2.65 19.85
CA ILE A 249 0.86 -2.74 18.86
C ILE A 249 0.28 -1.35 18.63
N ALA A 250 0.67 -0.72 17.52
CA ALA A 250 0.27 0.62 17.15
C ALA A 250 -0.83 0.58 16.07
N GLY A 251 -1.98 1.16 16.39
CA GLY A 251 -3.15 1.28 15.52
C GLY A 251 -4.42 1.57 16.31
N PRO A 252 -5.49 2.06 15.64
CA PRO A 252 -6.79 2.26 16.30
C PRO A 252 -7.37 0.90 16.72
N HIS A 253 -7.77 0.78 17.97
CA HIS A 253 -8.24 -0.47 18.60
C HIS A 253 -9.65 -0.36 19.19
N GLU A 254 -10.42 0.66 18.81
CA GLU A 254 -11.77 0.90 19.30
C GLU A 254 -12.83 -0.03 18.66
N SER A 255 -12.49 -0.73 17.60
CA SER A 255 -13.37 -1.71 16.95
C SER A 255 -13.59 -2.95 17.85
N VAL A 256 -14.65 -3.72 17.59
CA VAL A 256 -14.92 -4.99 18.29
C VAL A 256 -13.70 -5.90 18.26
N TYR A 257 -13.13 -6.14 17.06
CA TYR A 257 -11.92 -6.93 16.91
C TYR A 257 -10.72 -6.33 17.67
N GLY A 258 -10.55 -5.01 17.64
CA GLY A 258 -9.48 -4.34 18.40
C GLY A 258 -9.59 -4.56 19.90
N GLN A 259 -10.80 -4.49 20.46
CA GLN A 259 -11.06 -4.77 21.87
C GLN A 259 -10.85 -6.25 22.23
N GLU A 260 -11.13 -7.18 21.32
CA GLU A 260 -10.79 -8.59 21.49
C GLU A 260 -9.27 -8.79 21.54
N MET A 261 -8.49 -8.11 20.71
CA MET A 261 -7.02 -8.16 20.73
C MET A 261 -6.45 -7.60 22.04
N VAL A 262 -7.00 -6.50 22.56
CA VAL A 262 -6.62 -5.95 23.87
C VAL A 262 -6.88 -6.98 24.98
N LYS A 263 -8.03 -7.65 24.97
CA LYS A 263 -8.34 -8.71 25.94
C LYS A 263 -7.42 -9.92 25.82
N MET A 264 -7.08 -10.34 24.59
CA MET A 264 -6.17 -11.45 24.34
C MET A 264 -4.75 -11.18 24.87
N ALA A 265 -4.33 -9.93 24.87
CA ALA A 265 -3.02 -9.50 25.37
C ALA A 265 -2.98 -9.19 26.87
N ALA A 266 -4.14 -9.10 27.56
CA ALA A 266 -4.26 -8.50 28.89
C ALA A 266 -3.43 -9.21 29.98
N GLU A 267 -3.16 -10.49 29.83
CA GLU A 267 -2.34 -11.26 30.78
C GLU A 267 -0.83 -11.11 30.59
N ASN A 268 -0.41 -10.51 29.48
CA ASN A 268 1.02 -10.31 29.17
C ASN A 268 1.39 -8.83 29.31
N SER A 269 2.05 -8.50 30.42
CA SER A 269 2.46 -7.11 30.73
C SER A 269 3.51 -6.51 29.75
N LYS A 270 4.02 -7.29 28.81
CA LYS A 270 4.98 -6.85 27.79
C LYS A 270 4.30 -6.44 26.48
N ILE A 271 2.97 -6.59 26.35
CA ILE A 271 2.24 -6.15 25.14
C ILE A 271 1.54 -4.82 25.42
N HIS A 272 1.90 -3.81 24.63
CA HIS A 272 1.43 -2.43 24.81
C HIS A 272 0.67 -1.93 23.59
N PHE A 273 -0.52 -1.38 23.79
CA PHE A 273 -1.33 -0.76 22.73
C PHE A 273 -1.16 0.77 22.78
N SER A 274 -0.40 1.32 21.86
CA SER A 274 -0.12 2.76 21.82
C SER A 274 -1.23 3.60 21.17
N GLY A 275 -2.26 2.95 20.57
CA GLY A 275 -3.21 3.65 19.71
C GLY A 275 -2.58 4.07 18.39
N MET A 276 -3.23 4.99 17.67
CA MET A 276 -2.73 5.46 16.37
C MET A 276 -1.52 6.38 16.54
N LEU A 277 -0.44 6.06 15.81
CA LEU A 277 0.78 6.88 15.73
C LEU A 277 0.84 7.62 14.39
N GLN A 278 1.13 8.93 14.44
CA GLN A 278 1.23 9.80 13.27
C GLN A 278 2.42 10.75 13.40
N GLY A 279 2.89 11.28 12.27
CA GLY A 279 3.97 12.29 12.28
C GLY A 279 5.18 11.83 13.08
N ASP A 280 5.61 12.65 14.03
CA ASP A 280 6.80 12.41 14.84
C ASP A 280 6.70 11.17 15.73
N GLU A 281 5.50 10.86 16.26
CA GLU A 281 5.24 9.64 17.03
C GLU A 281 5.54 8.38 16.22
N LYS A 282 5.10 8.36 14.97
CA LYS A 282 5.33 7.23 14.04
C LYS A 282 6.81 7.03 13.75
N TRP A 283 7.52 8.12 13.46
CA TRP A 283 8.94 8.04 13.16
C TRP A 283 9.77 7.67 14.39
N GLY A 284 9.39 8.18 15.57
CA GLY A 284 10.00 7.72 16.83
C GLY A 284 9.83 6.23 17.05
N ALA A 285 8.63 5.68 16.78
CA ALA A 285 8.38 4.25 16.91
C ALA A 285 9.25 3.42 15.94
N PHE A 286 9.38 3.83 14.67
CA PHE A 286 10.23 3.11 13.71
C PHE A 286 11.72 3.21 14.06
N TYR A 287 12.22 4.38 14.42
CA TYR A 287 13.65 4.55 14.69
C TYR A 287 14.11 3.82 15.96
N ASN A 288 13.23 3.60 16.92
CA ASN A 288 13.60 2.97 18.19
C ASN A 288 13.24 1.49 18.29
N CYS A 289 12.38 0.94 17.43
CA CYS A 289 12.10 -0.50 17.48
C CYS A 289 13.32 -1.33 17.07
N GLU A 290 13.38 -2.56 17.57
CA GLU A 290 14.37 -3.54 17.15
C GLU A 290 14.02 -4.18 15.81
N ALA A 291 12.74 -4.53 15.62
CA ALA A 291 12.19 -5.09 14.40
C ALA A 291 10.76 -4.62 14.17
N TYR A 292 10.33 -4.63 12.91
CA TYR A 292 8.96 -4.35 12.52
C TYR A 292 8.23 -5.66 12.14
N LEU A 293 6.99 -5.83 12.63
CA LEU A 293 6.21 -7.05 12.46
C LEU A 293 4.89 -6.78 11.75
N LEU A 294 4.59 -7.55 10.70
CA LEU A 294 3.28 -7.49 10.03
C LEU A 294 2.84 -8.87 9.53
N PRO A 295 2.22 -9.71 10.37
CA PRO A 295 1.79 -11.06 10.00
C PRO A 295 0.45 -11.05 9.24
N SER A 296 0.32 -10.24 8.20
CA SER A 296 -0.92 -10.07 7.44
C SER A 296 -1.34 -11.32 6.71
N HIS A 297 -2.65 -11.63 6.73
CA HIS A 297 -3.29 -12.63 5.89
C HIS A 297 -3.40 -12.19 4.42
N GLN A 298 -3.31 -10.91 4.15
CA GLN A 298 -3.18 -10.33 2.81
C GLN A 298 -2.73 -8.88 2.90
N GLU A 299 -1.66 -8.54 2.19
CA GLU A 299 -1.17 -7.19 2.00
C GLU A 299 -0.61 -7.01 0.59
N ASN A 300 -1.08 -6.02 -0.16
CA ASN A 300 -0.61 -5.83 -1.53
C ASN A 300 0.81 -5.26 -1.58
N PHE A 301 1.11 -4.24 -0.78
CA PHE A 301 2.42 -3.60 -0.79
C PHE A 301 2.98 -3.42 0.62
N GLY A 302 2.17 -2.89 1.56
CA GLY A 302 2.61 -2.67 2.92
C GLY A 302 3.52 -1.45 3.07
N ILE A 303 2.94 -0.24 2.93
CA ILE A 303 3.71 1.02 3.06
C ILE A 303 4.55 1.05 4.34
N ALA A 304 3.97 0.64 5.48
CA ALA A 304 4.67 0.62 6.76
C ALA A 304 5.86 -0.37 6.80
N ILE A 305 5.80 -1.47 6.05
CA ILE A 305 6.93 -2.39 5.88
C ILE A 305 8.09 -1.66 5.21
N VAL A 306 7.80 -0.94 4.13
CA VAL A 306 8.83 -0.21 3.37
C VAL A 306 9.35 0.99 4.17
N GLU A 307 8.52 1.65 4.97
CA GLU A 307 8.96 2.68 5.92
C GLU A 307 9.91 2.12 6.99
N ALA A 308 9.64 0.90 7.49
CA ALA A 308 10.54 0.20 8.41
C ALA A 308 11.88 -0.14 7.75
N LEU A 309 11.86 -0.70 6.51
CA LEU A 309 13.08 -0.96 5.74
C LEU A 309 13.91 0.32 5.54
N ALA A 310 13.25 1.44 5.25
CA ALA A 310 13.89 2.74 5.08
C ALA A 310 14.49 3.29 6.38
N CYS A 311 13.99 2.86 7.54
CA CYS A 311 14.54 3.16 8.86
C CYS A 311 15.60 2.14 9.33
N GLU A 312 16.16 1.33 8.44
CA GLU A 312 17.13 0.26 8.77
C GLU A 312 16.56 -0.78 9.74
N LYS A 313 15.26 -1.07 9.67
CA LYS A 313 14.62 -2.07 10.51
C LYS A 313 14.35 -3.34 9.73
N ALA A 314 14.82 -4.46 10.28
CA ALA A 314 14.43 -5.77 9.80
C ALA A 314 12.92 -5.97 9.92
N VAL A 315 12.32 -6.67 8.96
CA VAL A 315 10.88 -6.90 8.93
C VAL A 315 10.55 -8.38 9.07
N LEU A 316 9.56 -8.71 9.90
CA LEU A 316 9.05 -10.06 10.11
C LEU A 316 7.64 -10.11 9.57
N ILE A 317 7.44 -10.79 8.45
CA ILE A 317 6.19 -10.76 7.68
C ILE A 317 5.73 -12.16 7.27
N THR A 318 4.54 -12.25 6.70
CA THR A 318 4.04 -13.49 6.09
C THR A 318 4.28 -13.52 4.57
N ASP A 319 4.19 -14.72 3.98
CA ASP A 319 4.17 -14.97 2.55
C ASP A 319 2.90 -14.43 1.83
N LYS A 320 1.99 -13.80 2.59
CA LYS A 320 0.78 -13.11 2.09
C LYS A 320 0.96 -11.60 1.93
N VAL A 321 2.17 -11.11 2.13
CA VAL A 321 2.59 -9.74 1.80
C VAL A 321 3.25 -9.78 0.43
N ASN A 322 2.67 -9.17 -0.58
CA ASN A 322 3.09 -9.36 -1.99
C ASN A 322 4.51 -8.86 -2.33
N ILE A 323 5.21 -8.21 -1.39
CA ILE A 323 6.65 -7.86 -1.52
C ILE A 323 7.56 -8.83 -0.75
N TYR A 324 7.07 -9.98 -0.32
CA TYR A 324 7.83 -10.92 0.51
C TYR A 324 9.08 -11.46 -0.19
N ARG A 325 9.02 -11.68 -1.52
CA ARG A 325 10.17 -12.18 -2.29
C ARG A 325 11.35 -11.21 -2.28
N GLU A 326 11.05 -9.93 -2.51
CA GLU A 326 12.05 -8.88 -2.46
C GLU A 326 12.73 -8.80 -1.07
N ILE A 327 11.94 -9.02 0.00
CA ILE A 327 12.44 -9.00 1.38
C ILE A 327 13.31 -10.23 1.66
N GLU A 328 12.88 -11.41 1.26
CA GLU A 328 13.60 -12.67 1.45
C GLU A 328 14.90 -12.68 0.65
N ASP A 329 14.84 -12.37 -0.65
CA ASP A 329 15.99 -12.32 -1.56
C ASP A 329 17.01 -11.24 -1.15
N GLY A 330 16.52 -10.11 -0.60
CA GLY A 330 17.36 -9.00 -0.16
C GLY A 330 17.90 -9.15 1.26
N GLY A 331 17.51 -10.18 2.00
CA GLY A 331 17.93 -10.39 3.39
C GLY A 331 17.52 -9.29 4.35
N GLY A 332 16.42 -8.58 4.05
CA GLY A 332 15.89 -7.48 4.86
C GLY A 332 14.99 -7.90 6.02
N GLY A 333 14.80 -9.20 6.22
CA GLY A 333 13.95 -9.73 7.27
C GLY A 333 13.64 -11.21 7.11
N PHE A 334 12.67 -11.70 7.87
CA PHE A 334 12.19 -13.09 7.77
C PHE A 334 10.76 -13.15 7.23
N VAL A 335 10.52 -14.14 6.40
CA VAL A 335 9.20 -14.47 5.86
C VAL A 335 8.72 -15.80 6.45
N GLY A 336 7.52 -15.84 6.97
CA GLY A 336 6.88 -17.04 7.51
C GLY A 336 5.57 -17.37 6.81
N ALA A 337 5.13 -18.62 6.94
CA ALA A 337 3.79 -18.98 6.51
C ALA A 337 2.72 -18.21 7.32
N ASP A 338 1.58 -17.94 6.69
CA ASP A 338 0.41 -17.31 7.31
C ASP A 338 -0.32 -18.27 8.26
N THR A 339 0.37 -18.68 9.32
CA THR A 339 -0.10 -19.60 10.37
C THR A 339 0.56 -19.27 11.70
N PHE A 340 -0.05 -19.70 12.80
CA PHE A 340 0.57 -19.59 14.14
C PHE A 340 2.01 -20.11 14.17
N ASN A 341 2.26 -21.32 13.65
CA ASN A 341 3.60 -21.91 13.62
C ASN A 341 4.57 -21.15 12.72
N GLY A 342 4.08 -20.58 11.61
CA GLY A 342 4.89 -19.73 10.73
C GLY A 342 5.36 -18.46 11.44
N ILE A 343 4.44 -17.78 12.13
CA ILE A 343 4.77 -16.56 12.89
C ILE A 343 5.68 -16.90 14.07
N LEU A 344 5.35 -17.91 14.87
CA LEU A 344 6.21 -18.34 15.97
C LEU A 344 7.62 -18.69 15.47
N GLY A 345 7.72 -19.35 14.31
CA GLY A 345 8.99 -19.72 13.70
C GLY A 345 9.86 -18.53 13.35
N ILE A 346 9.31 -17.47 12.74
CA ILE A 346 10.09 -16.27 12.41
C ILE A 346 10.45 -15.45 13.65
N LEU A 347 9.58 -15.40 14.67
CA LEU A 347 9.93 -14.77 15.95
C LEU A 347 11.09 -15.48 16.65
N LYS A 348 11.07 -16.82 16.69
CA LYS A 348 12.19 -17.62 17.24
C LYS A 348 13.49 -17.43 16.46
N LYS A 349 13.43 -17.38 15.13
CA LYS A 349 14.61 -17.11 14.29
C LYS A 349 15.20 -15.73 14.58
N TRP A 350 14.35 -14.70 14.71
CA TRP A 350 14.78 -13.35 15.02
C TRP A 350 15.41 -13.24 16.43
N GLU A 351 14.77 -13.85 17.40
CA GLU A 351 15.23 -13.86 18.79
C GLU A 351 16.60 -14.52 18.92
N ALA A 352 16.84 -15.62 18.18
CA ALA A 352 18.09 -16.35 18.21
C ALA A 352 19.28 -15.61 17.59
N LEU A 353 19.07 -14.52 16.83
CA LEU A 353 20.13 -13.73 16.24
C LEU A 353 20.87 -12.91 17.31
N ASN A 354 22.21 -12.86 17.19
CA ASN A 354 23.01 -11.93 17.97
C ASN A 354 22.89 -10.49 17.44
N LYS A 355 23.35 -9.52 18.21
CA LYS A 355 23.24 -8.09 17.90
C LYS A 355 23.88 -7.70 16.56
N ASN A 356 24.99 -8.34 16.17
CA ASN A 356 25.65 -8.04 14.90
C ASN A 356 24.82 -8.53 13.71
N GLU A 357 24.25 -9.73 13.82
CA GLU A 357 23.37 -10.29 12.79
C GLU A 357 22.11 -9.44 12.60
N LYS A 358 21.48 -9.00 13.71
CA LYS A 358 20.34 -8.07 13.68
C LYS A 358 20.70 -6.75 13.01
N THR A 359 21.86 -6.18 13.33
CA THR A 359 22.36 -4.93 12.73
C THR A 359 22.61 -5.09 11.23
N GLU A 360 23.22 -6.22 10.82
CA GLU A 360 23.48 -6.48 9.40
C GLU A 360 22.18 -6.65 8.60
N MET A 361 21.19 -7.35 9.16
CA MET A 361 19.86 -7.46 8.55
C MET A 361 19.17 -6.09 8.40
N GLY A 362 19.36 -5.18 9.36
CA GLY A 362 18.89 -3.80 9.25
C GLY A 362 19.53 -3.02 8.09
N LYS A 363 20.84 -3.17 7.87
CA LYS A 363 21.55 -2.58 6.72
C LYS A 363 21.06 -3.17 5.40
N ASN A 364 20.85 -4.48 5.35
CA ASN A 364 20.25 -5.14 4.19
C ASN A 364 18.85 -4.61 3.90
N ALA A 365 18.04 -4.39 4.94
CA ALA A 365 16.72 -3.78 4.83
C ALA A 365 16.77 -2.39 4.16
N PHE A 366 17.69 -1.53 4.57
CA PHE A 366 17.88 -0.23 3.95
C PHE A 366 18.38 -0.31 2.50
N SER A 367 19.34 -1.19 2.23
CA SER A 367 19.82 -1.43 0.87
C SER A 367 18.71 -1.91 -0.06
N LEU A 368 17.84 -2.77 0.45
CA LEU A 368 16.63 -3.25 -0.24
C LEU A 368 15.66 -2.10 -0.54
N TYR A 369 15.39 -1.24 0.44
CA TYR A 369 14.59 -0.03 0.25
C TYR A 369 15.16 0.83 -0.88
N GLN A 370 16.44 1.17 -0.83
CA GLN A 370 17.09 2.00 -1.86
C GLN A 370 16.99 1.40 -3.27
N LYS A 371 17.17 0.09 -3.38
CA LYS A 371 17.18 -0.63 -4.67
C LYS A 371 15.78 -0.75 -5.29
N HIS A 372 14.75 -1.02 -4.49
CA HIS A 372 13.43 -1.42 -5.00
C HIS A 372 12.32 -0.42 -4.75
N PHE A 373 12.39 0.34 -3.65
CA PHE A 373 11.26 1.09 -3.12
C PHE A 373 11.50 2.60 -2.96
N ASP A 374 12.73 3.08 -3.16
CA ASP A 374 13.02 4.51 -3.16
C ASP A 374 12.18 5.24 -4.22
N VAL A 375 11.58 6.36 -3.81
CA VAL A 375 10.65 7.11 -4.66
C VAL A 375 11.31 7.72 -5.90
N LYS A 376 12.59 8.13 -5.81
CA LYS A 376 13.32 8.72 -6.96
C LYS A 376 13.52 7.67 -8.04
N SER A 377 14.04 6.51 -7.65
CA SER A 377 14.26 5.36 -8.54
C SER A 377 12.97 4.87 -9.17
N THR A 378 11.89 4.80 -8.36
CA THR A 378 10.55 4.41 -8.84
C THR A 378 9.98 5.45 -9.80
N ALA A 379 10.13 6.74 -9.53
CA ALA A 379 9.70 7.82 -10.43
C ALA A 379 10.42 7.75 -11.79
N GLN A 380 11.73 7.49 -11.78
CA GLN A 380 12.52 7.29 -13.02
C GLN A 380 11.99 6.11 -13.83
N ARG A 381 11.76 4.95 -13.18
CA ARG A 381 11.19 3.75 -13.81
C ARG A 381 9.82 4.03 -14.40
N LEU A 382 8.92 4.59 -13.62
CA LEU A 382 7.57 4.93 -14.06
C LEU A 382 7.60 5.89 -15.24
N ASN A 383 8.41 6.95 -15.18
CA ASN A 383 8.53 7.94 -16.25
C ASN A 383 9.10 7.33 -17.55
N LYS A 384 10.09 6.44 -17.44
CA LYS A 384 10.66 5.70 -18.59
C LYS A 384 9.61 4.81 -19.25
N VAL A 385 8.84 4.08 -18.44
CA VAL A 385 7.78 3.19 -18.96
C VAL A 385 6.68 4.01 -19.62
N LEU A 386 6.20 5.10 -18.98
CA LEU A 386 5.19 5.99 -19.58
C LEU A 386 5.63 6.56 -20.93
N LYS A 387 6.88 7.04 -21.04
CA LYS A 387 7.44 7.55 -22.30
C LYS A 387 7.52 6.48 -23.40
N SER A 388 7.69 5.20 -23.02
CA SER A 388 7.74 4.10 -24.00
C SER A 388 6.37 3.70 -24.57
N LEU A 389 5.28 4.23 -24.03
CA LEU A 389 3.92 3.96 -24.51
C LEU A 389 3.45 4.94 -25.57
N ILE A 390 4.01 6.13 -25.63
CA ILE A 390 3.60 7.23 -26.53
C ILE A 390 4.51 7.33 -27.75
#